data_24fbfaaa84abf709eb55805de37b0330
#
_entry.id   24fbfaaa84abf709eb55805de37b0330
#
_cell.length_a   1.000
_cell.length_b   1.000
_cell.length_c   1.000
_cell.angle_alpha   90.00
_cell.angle_beta   90.00
_cell.angle_gamma   90.00
#
_symmetry.space_group_name_H-M   'P 1'
#
loop_
_entity.id
_entity.type
_entity.pdbx_description
1 polymer ?
#
loop_
_entity_poly.entity_id
_entity_poly.type
_entity_poly.pdbx_seq_one_letter_code
_entity_poly.pdbx_strand_id
1 'polypeptide(L)'
;MDLEGWKEKTALCCRLLQMESLIEASGHISARVPGTDQVIIHPMQASRATIGPRDMLVVDLEGKLLEGEVAPPSETHIHVSIYRHRPDVLSV
;
A
#
# COMPACT_ATOMS: atom_id res chain seq x y z
N MET A 1 7.92 -13.73 -6.87
CA MET A 1 7.94 -13.10 -5.52
C MET A 1 6.57 -13.30 -4.90
N ASP A 2 6.51 -13.71 -3.66
CA ASP A 2 5.24 -13.93 -2.98
C ASP A 2 4.70 -12.65 -2.33
N LEU A 3 3.56 -12.75 -1.69
CA LEU A 3 2.89 -11.62 -1.04
C LEU A 3 3.78 -10.95 0.00
N GLU A 4 4.49 -11.76 0.82
CA GLU A 4 5.38 -11.20 1.84
C GLU A 4 6.53 -10.41 1.23
N GLY A 5 7.09 -10.88 0.13
CA GLY A 5 8.13 -10.15 -0.60
C GLY A 5 7.63 -8.82 -1.13
N TRP A 6 6.40 -8.77 -1.64
CA TRP A 6 5.80 -7.52 -2.11
C TRP A 6 5.49 -6.58 -0.95
N LYS A 7 5.07 -7.11 0.20
CA LYS A 7 4.88 -6.30 1.41
C LYS A 7 6.20 -5.68 1.87
N GLU A 8 7.29 -6.45 1.85
CA GLU A 8 8.61 -5.94 2.21
C GLU A 8 9.04 -4.79 1.29
N LYS A 9 8.87 -4.97 -0.01
CA LYS A 9 9.24 -3.93 -0.99
C LYS A 9 8.39 -2.67 -0.82
N THR A 10 7.10 -2.83 -0.60
CA THR A 10 6.21 -1.69 -0.44
C THR A 10 6.55 -0.93 0.85
N ALA A 11 6.80 -1.63 1.94
CA ALA A 11 7.20 -1.00 3.19
C ALA A 11 8.55 -0.30 3.06
N LEU A 12 9.51 -0.92 2.39
CA LEU A 12 10.82 -0.31 2.14
C LEU A 12 10.68 0.97 1.30
N CYS A 13 9.87 0.93 0.27
CA CYS A 13 9.61 2.11 -0.57
C CYS A 13 9.02 3.24 0.27
N CYS A 14 8.07 2.92 1.16
CA CYS A 14 7.48 3.90 2.07
C CYS A 14 8.54 4.56 2.95
N ARG A 15 9.43 3.77 3.54
CA ARG A 15 10.51 4.30 4.37
C ARG A 15 11.48 5.17 3.58
N LEU A 16 11.82 4.74 2.35
CA LEU A 16 12.73 5.52 1.49
C LEU A 16 12.13 6.86 1.09
N LEU A 17 10.84 6.89 0.75
CA LEU A 17 10.16 8.14 0.41
C LEU A 17 10.11 9.09 1.61
N GLN A 18 9.92 8.56 2.80
CA GLN A 18 9.93 9.37 4.01
C GLN A 18 11.34 9.92 4.29
N MET A 19 12.38 9.09 4.13
CA MET A 19 13.77 9.52 4.29
C MET A 19 14.14 10.65 3.35
N GLU A 20 13.61 10.64 2.13
CA GLU A 20 13.85 11.68 1.14
C GLU A 20 12.88 12.85 1.26
N SER A 21 12.09 12.89 2.33
CA SER A 21 11.09 13.94 2.60
C SER A 21 10.02 14.08 1.51
N LEU A 22 9.77 13.02 0.76
CA LEU A 22 8.72 13.00 -0.27
C LEU A 22 7.36 12.67 0.31
N ILE A 23 7.32 11.90 1.40
CA ILE A 23 6.11 11.70 2.20
C ILE A 23 6.47 11.88 3.67
N GLU A 24 5.48 12.28 4.47
CA GLU A 24 5.64 12.46 5.91
C GLU A 24 4.47 11.77 6.63
N ALA A 25 3.82 12.45 7.56
CA ALA A 25 2.64 11.93 8.26
C ALA A 25 1.45 11.75 7.31
N SER A 26 1.39 12.53 6.24
CA SER A 26 0.42 12.39 5.16
C SER A 26 1.17 11.99 3.89
N GLY A 27 0.56 11.27 3.05
CA GLY A 27 1.19 10.73 1.85
C GLY A 27 1.01 9.23 1.86
N HIS A 28 0.78 8.66 0.69
CA HIS A 28 0.38 7.28 0.57
C HIS A 28 1.10 6.60 -0.56
N ILE A 29 1.41 5.34 -0.34
CA ILE A 29 1.95 4.49 -1.39
C ILE A 29 1.25 3.14 -1.32
N SER A 30 0.95 2.58 -2.48
CA SER A 30 0.40 1.25 -2.60
C SER A 30 1.04 0.50 -3.76
N ALA A 31 0.85 -0.80 -3.77
CA ALA A 31 1.32 -1.65 -4.87
C ALA A 31 0.29 -2.74 -5.14
N ARG A 32 0.05 -3.02 -6.43
CA ARG A 32 -0.73 -4.19 -6.84
C ARG A 32 0.20 -5.40 -6.86
N VAL A 33 -0.24 -6.50 -6.29
CA VAL A 33 0.47 -7.77 -6.47
C VAL A 33 0.24 -8.21 -7.92
N PRO A 34 1.30 -8.35 -8.73
CA PRO A 34 1.14 -8.64 -10.16
C PRO A 34 0.31 -9.89 -10.42
N GLY A 35 -0.58 -9.82 -11.39
CA GLY A 35 -1.46 -10.93 -11.75
C GLY A 35 -2.63 -11.15 -10.82
N THR A 36 -2.88 -10.23 -9.88
CA THR A 36 -3.98 -10.35 -8.91
C THR A 36 -4.73 -9.04 -8.79
N ASP A 37 -5.85 -9.08 -8.06
CA ASP A 37 -6.61 -7.90 -7.68
C ASP A 37 -6.31 -7.48 -6.22
N GLN A 38 -5.19 -7.95 -5.69
CA GLN A 38 -4.75 -7.60 -4.34
C GLN A 38 -3.87 -6.37 -4.36
N VAL A 39 -4.18 -5.41 -3.49
CA VAL A 39 -3.45 -4.15 -3.37
C VAL A 39 -2.89 -4.05 -1.95
N ILE A 40 -1.58 -3.85 -1.86
CA ILE A 40 -0.89 -3.66 -0.59
C ILE A 40 -0.85 -2.17 -0.31
N ILE A 41 -1.28 -1.77 0.89
CA ILE A 41 -1.26 -0.38 1.33
C ILE A 41 -0.93 -0.31 2.82
N HIS A 42 -0.35 0.81 3.25
CA HIS A 42 -0.04 1.02 4.66
C HIS A 42 -1.31 1.35 5.45
N PRO A 43 -1.31 1.14 6.80
CA PRO A 43 -2.42 1.57 7.63
C PRO A 43 -2.57 3.09 7.67
N MET A 44 -3.76 3.56 8.04
CA MET A 44 -4.02 4.98 8.19
C MET A 44 -3.06 5.63 9.20
N GLN A 45 -2.82 4.97 10.32
CA GLN A 45 -2.00 5.49 11.40
C GLN A 45 -0.74 4.63 11.56
N ALA A 46 0.22 4.86 10.70
CA ALA A 46 1.50 4.17 10.77
C ALA A 46 2.64 5.13 10.49
N SER A 47 3.74 4.98 11.21
CA SER A 47 4.94 5.76 10.95
C SER A 47 5.56 5.32 9.63
N ARG A 48 5.70 6.25 8.68
CA ARG A 48 6.38 5.98 7.39
C ARG A 48 7.87 5.73 7.59
N ALA A 49 8.43 6.15 8.72
CA ALA A 49 9.84 5.97 9.01
C ALA A 49 10.17 4.56 9.52
N THR A 50 9.22 3.87 10.14
CA THR A 50 9.47 2.59 10.79
C THR A 50 8.60 1.44 10.30
N ILE A 51 7.74 1.70 9.32
CA ILE A 51 6.80 0.71 8.81
C ILE A 51 7.52 -0.51 8.25
N GLY A 52 7.01 -1.68 8.56
CA GLY A 52 7.56 -2.95 8.08
C GLY A 52 6.48 -3.80 7.40
N PRO A 53 6.86 -4.96 6.85
CA PRO A 53 5.92 -5.82 6.12
C PRO A 53 4.74 -6.29 6.97
N ARG A 54 4.95 -6.45 8.27
CA ARG A 54 3.86 -6.88 9.18
C ARG A 54 2.77 -5.85 9.33
N ASP A 55 3.08 -4.57 9.07
CA ASP A 55 2.13 -3.47 9.21
C ASP A 55 1.29 -3.31 7.95
N MET A 56 1.70 -3.88 6.84
CA MET A 56 1.04 -3.66 5.56
C MET A 56 -0.30 -4.38 5.49
N LEU A 57 -1.26 -3.72 4.88
CA LEU A 57 -2.62 -4.24 4.69
C LEU A 57 -2.79 -4.70 3.25
N VAL A 58 -3.74 -5.60 3.03
CA VAL A 58 -4.15 -6.01 1.70
C VAL A 58 -5.62 -5.68 1.52
N VAL A 59 -5.94 -4.97 0.46
CA VAL A 59 -7.32 -4.64 0.11
C VAL A 59 -7.63 -5.15 -1.30
N ASP A 60 -8.92 -5.30 -1.61
CA ASP A 60 -9.35 -5.63 -2.97
C ASP A 60 -9.58 -4.34 -3.80
N LEU A 61 -10.03 -4.49 -5.03
CA LEU A 61 -10.27 -3.34 -5.92
C LEU A 61 -11.50 -2.53 -5.54
N GLU A 62 -12.26 -2.99 -4.55
CA GLU A 62 -13.37 -2.21 -3.97
C GLU A 62 -12.94 -1.48 -2.70
N GLY A 63 -11.69 -1.63 -2.29
CA GLY A 63 -11.17 -1.04 -1.06
C GLY A 63 -11.48 -1.85 0.18
N LYS A 64 -12.00 -3.06 0.03
CA LYS A 64 -12.34 -3.92 1.16
C LYS A 64 -11.08 -4.57 1.73
N LEU A 65 -10.94 -4.53 3.05
CA LEU A 65 -9.80 -5.14 3.73
C LEU A 65 -9.85 -6.66 3.60
N LEU A 66 -8.82 -7.24 3.00
CA LEU A 66 -8.68 -8.68 2.86
C LEU A 66 -7.74 -9.26 3.90
N GLU A 67 -6.73 -8.50 4.30
CA GLU A 67 -5.74 -8.94 5.27
C GLU A 67 -5.26 -7.75 6.08
N GLY A 68 -5.27 -7.88 7.41
CA GLY A 68 -4.88 -6.84 8.35
C GLY A 68 -5.92 -6.64 9.42
N GLU A 69 -5.57 -5.91 10.47
CA GLU A 69 -6.40 -5.75 11.66
C GLU A 69 -6.83 -4.31 11.92
N VAL A 70 -6.36 -3.37 11.12
CA VAL A 70 -6.63 -1.94 11.31
C VAL A 70 -7.14 -1.33 10.02
N ALA A 71 -7.71 -0.14 10.12
CA ALA A 71 -8.30 0.52 8.97
C ALA A 71 -7.26 0.99 7.95
N PRO A 72 -7.51 0.81 6.65
CA PRO A 72 -6.71 1.45 5.62
C PRO A 72 -7.00 2.95 5.58
N PRO A 73 -6.11 3.74 4.93
CA PRO A 73 -6.35 5.17 4.77
C PRO A 73 -7.64 5.44 3.99
N SER A 74 -8.28 6.57 4.27
CA SER A 74 -9.46 6.99 3.51
C SER A 74 -9.14 7.18 2.02
N GLU A 75 -7.90 7.56 1.71
CA GLU A 75 -7.41 7.75 0.34
C GLU A 75 -7.23 6.43 -0.43
N THR A 76 -7.43 5.28 0.21
CA THR A 76 -7.41 3.97 -0.45
C THR A 76 -8.31 3.95 -1.68
N HIS A 77 -9.45 4.64 -1.64
CA HIS A 77 -10.36 4.71 -2.77
C HIS A 77 -9.74 5.34 -4.01
N ILE A 78 -8.84 6.32 -3.83
CA ILE A 78 -8.09 6.91 -4.94
C ILE A 78 -7.20 5.83 -5.59
N HIS A 79 -6.47 5.10 -4.76
CA HIS A 79 -5.56 4.06 -5.23
C HIS A 79 -6.29 2.95 -6.00
N VAL A 80 -7.33 2.37 -5.40
CA VAL A 80 -8.05 1.26 -6.04
C VAL A 80 -8.79 1.72 -7.29
N SER A 81 -9.27 2.96 -7.34
CA SER A 81 -9.89 3.51 -8.54
C SER A 81 -8.90 3.55 -9.70
N ILE A 82 -7.66 3.96 -9.44
CA ILE A 82 -6.61 3.97 -10.45
C ILE A 82 -6.34 2.55 -10.94
N TYR A 83 -6.20 1.59 -10.03
CA TYR A 83 -5.93 0.20 -10.41
C TYR A 83 -7.07 -0.42 -11.23
N ARG A 84 -8.32 -0.07 -10.92
CA ARG A 84 -9.47 -0.56 -11.70
C ARG A 84 -9.48 -0.03 -13.12
N HIS A 85 -9.14 1.24 -13.29
CA HIS A 85 -9.19 1.91 -14.59
C HIS A 85 -7.91 1.76 -15.40
N ARG A 86 -6.82 1.41 -14.75
CA ARG A 86 -5.50 1.23 -15.40
C ARG A 86 -4.91 -0.11 -14.97
N PRO A 87 -5.30 -1.21 -15.65
CA PRO A 87 -4.77 -2.54 -15.31
C PRO A 87 -3.25 -2.68 -15.47
N ASP A 88 -2.64 -1.78 -16.22
CA ASP A 88 -1.19 -1.74 -16.43
C ASP A 88 -0.43 -1.11 -15.27
N VAL A 89 -1.13 -0.38 -14.38
CA VAL A 89 -0.49 0.31 -13.25
C VAL A 89 -0.28 -0.67 -12.09
N LEU A 90 0.95 -0.75 -11.59
CA LEU A 90 1.33 -1.65 -10.50
C LEU A 90 1.66 -0.93 -9.18
N SER A 91 1.77 0.39 -9.20
CA SER A 91 1.99 1.18 -7.97
C SER A 91 1.40 2.57 -8.11
N VAL A 92 1.01 3.12 -6.98
CA VAL A 92 0.46 4.48 -6.88
C VAL A 92 1.06 5.17 -5.68
#